data_5e234578d17b6cbe1388d45ea023172e
#
_entry.id   5e234578d17b6cbe1388d45ea023172e
#
_cell.length_a   1.000
_cell.length_b   1.000
_cell.length_c   1.000
_cell.angle_alpha   90.00
_cell.angle_beta   90.00
_cell.angle_gamma   90.00
#
_symmetry.space_group_name_H-M   'P 1'
#
loop_
_entity.id
_entity.type
_entity.pdbx_description
1 polymer ?
#
loop_
_entity_poly.entity_id
_entity_poly.type
_entity_poly.pdbx_seq_one_letter_code
_entity_poly.pdbx_strand_id
1 'polypeptide(L)'
;MKKMNKKGFTLVELLAVIVILGLLMAIAIPSVTKYITQSRKKTLISSIDAYITAVTTAVNDNQFGALSDQSTCYYIPVSDNNTNSCVALEKGGSDPFGHWVDAYVVVNYDATKYSYDYWFTFNDDAGYGMEATKVADISAQSDDIVNPVPENATTAKITSQKPAGSRCSTNVVITVANNCKKAA
;
A
#
# COMPACT_ATOMS: atom_id res chain seq x y z
N MET A 1 7.41 -10.93 -66.29
CA MET A 1 7.02 -11.22 -64.92
C MET A 1 8.12 -12.01 -64.22
N LYS A 2 8.82 -11.41 -63.22
CA LYS A 2 9.92 -12.02 -62.51
C LYS A 2 9.35 -12.98 -61.46
N LYS A 3 9.53 -14.32 -61.60
CA LYS A 3 9.11 -15.29 -60.58
C LYS A 3 9.86 -15.03 -59.29
N MET A 4 9.17 -14.61 -58.24
CA MET A 4 9.71 -14.54 -56.90
C MET A 4 9.93 -15.97 -56.37
N ASN A 5 11.16 -16.30 -56.01
CA ASN A 5 11.54 -17.57 -55.42
C ASN A 5 11.02 -17.62 -53.96
N LYS A 6 9.92 -18.34 -53.72
CA LYS A 6 9.38 -18.58 -52.38
C LYS A 6 10.21 -19.71 -51.74
N LYS A 7 11.29 -19.34 -51.06
CA LYS A 7 12.00 -20.30 -50.19
C LYS A 7 11.14 -20.43 -48.93
N GLY A 8 10.61 -21.61 -48.67
CA GLY A 8 9.93 -21.94 -47.41
C GLY A 8 10.97 -22.24 -46.32
N PHE A 9 10.62 -21.95 -45.08
CA PHE A 9 11.45 -22.34 -43.90
C PHE A 9 11.47 -23.88 -43.78
N THR A 10 12.60 -24.42 -43.38
CA THR A 10 12.74 -25.84 -43.06
C THR A 10 12.21 -26.10 -41.65
N LEU A 11 11.70 -27.31 -41.39
CA LEU A 11 11.20 -27.71 -40.08
C LEU A 11 12.29 -27.64 -39.02
N VAL A 12 13.55 -27.90 -39.38
CA VAL A 12 14.70 -27.82 -38.48
C VAL A 12 15.03 -26.36 -38.06
N GLU A 13 14.92 -25.40 -38.99
CA GLU A 13 15.09 -23.98 -38.67
C GLU A 13 14.04 -23.49 -37.69
N LEU A 14 12.77 -23.91 -37.87
CA LEU A 14 11.71 -23.53 -36.94
C LEU A 14 11.95 -24.17 -35.56
N LEU A 15 12.32 -25.44 -35.52
CA LEU A 15 12.61 -26.15 -34.26
C LEU A 15 13.80 -25.52 -33.52
N ALA A 16 14.87 -25.13 -34.21
CA ALA A 16 16.01 -24.48 -33.61
C ALA A 16 15.61 -23.15 -32.96
N VAL A 17 14.77 -22.35 -33.62
CA VAL A 17 14.31 -21.06 -33.09
C VAL A 17 13.48 -21.21 -31.82
N ILE A 18 12.53 -22.15 -31.78
CA ILE A 18 11.68 -22.36 -30.58
C ILE A 18 12.49 -22.88 -29.40
N VAL A 19 13.53 -23.71 -29.61
CA VAL A 19 14.43 -24.19 -28.57
C VAL A 19 15.21 -23.01 -27.98
N ILE A 20 15.80 -22.15 -28.82
CA ILE A 20 16.55 -20.97 -28.37
C ILE A 20 15.63 -20.01 -27.62
N LEU A 21 14.42 -19.72 -28.13
CA LEU A 21 13.45 -18.88 -27.44
C LEU A 21 13.03 -19.47 -26.09
N GLY A 22 12.82 -20.77 -26.00
CA GLY A 22 12.51 -21.46 -24.74
C GLY A 22 13.59 -21.30 -23.70
N LEU A 23 14.87 -21.43 -24.08
CA LEU A 23 16.00 -21.23 -23.19
C LEU A 23 16.12 -19.77 -22.71
N LEU A 24 15.92 -18.81 -23.61
CA LEU A 24 15.94 -17.38 -23.26
C LEU A 24 14.79 -17.03 -22.31
N MET A 25 13.58 -17.54 -22.55
CA MET A 25 12.41 -17.32 -21.68
C MET A 25 12.63 -17.90 -20.29
N ALA A 26 13.26 -19.07 -20.16
CA ALA A 26 13.52 -19.71 -18.86
C ALA A 26 14.36 -18.82 -17.93
N ILE A 27 15.25 -17.99 -18.47
CA ILE A 27 16.08 -17.06 -17.69
C ILE A 27 15.38 -15.71 -17.51
N ALA A 28 14.65 -15.24 -18.52
CA ALA A 28 14.03 -13.92 -18.51
C ALA A 28 12.83 -13.83 -17.55
N ILE A 29 11.95 -14.86 -17.50
CA ILE A 29 10.70 -14.82 -16.73
C ILE A 29 10.93 -14.54 -15.24
N PRO A 30 11.81 -15.25 -14.49
CA PRO A 30 11.99 -15.00 -13.07
C PRO A 30 12.51 -13.58 -12.78
N SER A 31 13.39 -13.06 -13.65
CA SER A 31 13.96 -11.72 -13.49
C SER A 31 12.92 -10.62 -13.68
N VAL A 32 12.08 -10.76 -14.72
CA VAL A 32 11.02 -9.79 -15.05
C VAL A 32 9.95 -9.77 -13.95
N THR A 33 9.54 -10.94 -13.43
CA THR A 33 8.54 -11.03 -12.36
C THR A 33 9.00 -10.31 -11.10
N LYS A 34 10.25 -10.50 -10.69
CA LYS A 34 10.83 -9.80 -9.53
C LYS A 34 10.82 -8.28 -9.74
N TYR A 35 11.21 -7.82 -10.93
CA TYR A 35 11.23 -6.39 -11.26
C TYR A 35 9.83 -5.76 -11.21
N ILE A 36 8.81 -6.46 -11.76
CA ILE A 36 7.42 -6.02 -11.74
C ILE A 36 6.92 -5.89 -10.29
N THR A 37 7.17 -6.89 -9.43
CA THR A 37 6.77 -6.85 -8.02
C THR A 37 7.42 -5.67 -7.29
N GLN A 38 8.70 -5.44 -7.49
CA GLN A 38 9.39 -4.28 -6.89
C GLN A 38 8.84 -2.95 -7.39
N SER A 39 8.52 -2.85 -8.69
CA SER A 39 7.90 -1.65 -9.26
C SER A 39 6.53 -1.38 -8.65
N ARG A 40 5.70 -2.42 -8.50
CA ARG A 40 4.39 -2.33 -7.83
C ARG A 40 4.53 -1.87 -6.37
N LYS A 41 5.47 -2.43 -5.61
CA LYS A 41 5.74 -1.99 -4.22
C LYS A 41 6.09 -0.49 -4.17
N LYS A 42 6.94 0.01 -5.08
CA LYS A 42 7.28 1.44 -5.14
C LYS A 42 6.06 2.32 -5.47
N THR A 43 5.20 1.88 -6.38
CA THR A 43 3.96 2.59 -6.70
C THR A 43 3.04 2.63 -5.49
N LEU A 44 2.90 1.52 -4.76
CA LEU A 44 2.11 1.45 -3.55
C LEU A 44 2.63 2.42 -2.47
N ILE A 45 3.95 2.46 -2.24
CA ILE A 45 4.56 3.43 -1.31
C ILE A 45 4.22 4.87 -1.70
N SER A 46 4.29 5.21 -2.99
CA SER A 46 3.89 6.54 -3.46
C SER A 46 2.41 6.85 -3.20
N SER A 47 1.52 5.85 -3.30
CA SER A 47 0.11 5.99 -2.92
C SER A 47 -0.05 6.19 -1.42
N ILE A 48 0.69 5.44 -0.59
CA ILE A 48 0.71 5.59 0.87
C ILE A 48 1.16 7.00 1.25
N ASP A 49 2.26 7.51 0.68
CA ASP A 49 2.76 8.86 0.94
C ASP A 49 1.74 9.95 0.60
N ALA A 50 0.97 9.76 -0.48
CA ALA A 50 -0.10 10.67 -0.85
C ALA A 50 -1.21 10.70 0.22
N TYR A 51 -1.65 9.55 0.74
CA TYR A 51 -2.64 9.47 1.82
C TYR A 51 -2.11 10.04 3.14
N ILE A 52 -0.87 9.77 3.49
CA ILE A 52 -0.24 10.35 4.68
C ILE A 52 -0.23 11.88 4.60
N THR A 53 0.12 12.43 3.43
CA THR A 53 0.10 13.88 3.20
C THR A 53 -1.31 14.46 3.33
N ALA A 54 -2.31 13.79 2.74
CA ALA A 54 -3.70 14.22 2.81
C ALA A 54 -4.24 14.16 4.26
N VAL A 55 -3.95 13.08 4.99
CA VAL A 55 -4.35 12.95 6.41
C VAL A 55 -3.61 13.98 7.28
N THR A 56 -2.33 14.22 7.06
CA THR A 56 -1.57 15.23 7.78
C THR A 56 -2.18 16.62 7.58
N THR A 57 -2.57 16.97 6.37
CA THR A 57 -3.28 18.22 6.06
C THR A 57 -4.61 18.29 6.80
N ALA A 58 -5.42 17.22 6.73
CA ALA A 58 -6.71 17.16 7.38
C ALA A 58 -6.62 17.24 8.93
N VAL A 59 -5.57 16.65 9.52
CA VAL A 59 -5.27 16.76 10.96
C VAL A 59 -4.92 18.20 11.33
N ASN A 60 -4.06 18.85 10.54
CA ASN A 60 -3.66 20.25 10.78
C ASN A 60 -4.84 21.21 10.61
N ASP A 61 -5.76 20.94 9.70
CA ASP A 61 -7.00 21.68 9.48
C ASP A 61 -8.09 21.35 10.50
N ASN A 62 -7.79 20.49 11.49
CA ASN A 62 -8.72 20.05 12.54
C ASN A 62 -10.00 19.39 12.01
N GLN A 63 -9.95 18.74 10.84
CA GLN A 63 -11.12 18.10 10.23
C GLN A 63 -11.67 16.94 11.05
N PHE A 64 -10.81 16.24 11.79
CA PHE A 64 -11.18 15.11 12.66
C PHE A 64 -11.51 15.53 14.11
N GLY A 65 -11.49 16.83 14.40
CA GLY A 65 -11.55 17.36 15.77
C GLY A 65 -10.21 17.22 16.50
N ALA A 66 -10.18 17.58 17.77
CA ALA A 66 -8.94 17.57 18.55
C ALA A 66 -8.42 16.12 18.77
N LEU A 67 -7.29 15.79 18.17
CA LEU A 67 -6.57 14.52 18.35
C LEU A 67 -5.40 14.69 19.34
N SER A 68 -5.63 15.37 20.47
CA SER A 68 -4.58 15.81 21.41
C SER A 68 -4.28 14.83 22.55
N ASP A 69 -4.99 13.70 22.62
CA ASP A 69 -4.75 12.69 23.64
C ASP A 69 -3.56 11.79 23.23
N GLN A 70 -2.43 11.94 23.93
CA GLN A 70 -1.23 11.12 23.65
C GLN A 70 -1.40 9.64 24.00
N SER A 71 -2.38 9.30 24.84
CA SER A 71 -2.69 7.91 25.20
C SER A 71 -3.53 7.19 24.15
N THR A 72 -3.99 7.89 23.11
CA THR A 72 -4.88 7.37 22.08
C THR A 72 -4.21 7.33 20.71
N CYS A 73 -4.29 6.19 20.03
CA CYS A 73 -4.00 6.05 18.61
C CYS A 73 -5.30 6.19 17.82
N TYR A 74 -5.32 7.14 16.90
CA TYR A 74 -6.47 7.39 16.03
C TYR A 74 -6.26 6.73 14.67
N TYR A 75 -7.12 5.78 14.34
CA TYR A 75 -7.12 5.04 13.08
C TYR A 75 -8.03 5.76 12.09
N ILE A 76 -7.46 6.43 11.11
CA ILE A 76 -8.16 7.19 10.08
C ILE A 76 -8.24 6.32 8.83
N PRO A 77 -9.45 5.84 8.44
CA PRO A 77 -9.59 4.98 7.29
C PRO A 77 -9.29 5.71 6.00
N VAL A 78 -8.57 5.04 5.12
CA VAL A 78 -8.28 5.46 3.76
C VAL A 78 -8.66 4.35 2.79
N SER A 79 -8.96 4.69 1.54
CA SER A 79 -9.39 3.70 0.55
C SER A 79 -8.99 4.14 -0.85
N ASP A 80 -8.56 3.18 -1.66
CA ASP A 80 -8.17 3.36 -3.05
C ASP A 80 -9.33 3.79 -3.98
N ASN A 81 -10.58 3.63 -3.53
CA ASN A 81 -11.79 4.02 -4.26
C ASN A 81 -12.55 5.21 -3.64
N ASN A 82 -12.01 5.86 -2.62
CA ASN A 82 -12.60 6.98 -1.88
C ASN A 82 -13.97 6.71 -1.21
N THR A 83 -14.51 5.48 -1.29
CA THR A 83 -15.86 5.19 -0.79
C THR A 83 -15.88 5.03 0.73
N ASN A 84 -14.82 4.45 1.31
CA ASN A 84 -14.67 4.22 2.74
C ASN A 84 -13.46 4.99 3.30
N SER A 85 -13.15 6.14 2.72
CA SER A 85 -12.00 6.96 3.10
C SER A 85 -12.47 8.24 3.79
N CYS A 86 -11.74 8.65 4.82
CA CYS A 86 -11.93 9.95 5.46
C CYS A 86 -11.20 11.09 4.74
N VAL A 87 -10.32 10.76 3.81
CA VAL A 87 -9.66 11.71 2.91
C VAL A 87 -9.78 11.21 1.49
N ALA A 88 -10.00 12.13 0.56
CA ALA A 88 -10.07 11.84 -0.86
C ALA A 88 -8.80 12.35 -1.54
N LEU A 89 -8.28 11.56 -2.47
CA LEU A 89 -7.21 12.00 -3.36
C LEU A 89 -7.81 12.30 -4.74
N GLU A 90 -7.42 13.44 -5.33
CA GLU A 90 -7.82 13.77 -6.70
C GLU A 90 -7.14 12.87 -7.74
N LYS A 91 -5.91 12.44 -7.44
CA LYS A 91 -5.10 11.55 -8.29
C LYS A 91 -4.22 10.65 -7.43
N GLY A 92 -3.99 9.43 -7.91
CA GLY A 92 -3.19 8.43 -7.17
C GLY A 92 -3.99 7.72 -6.09
N GLY A 93 -3.29 7.09 -5.17
CA GLY A 93 -3.91 6.36 -4.05
C GLY A 93 -4.43 4.98 -4.40
N SER A 94 -4.20 4.49 -5.63
CA SER A 94 -4.59 3.13 -6.01
C SER A 94 -3.60 2.08 -5.50
N ASP A 95 -4.13 0.90 -5.21
CA ASP A 95 -3.33 -0.28 -4.93
C ASP A 95 -2.92 -0.96 -6.26
N PRO A 96 -1.62 -1.14 -6.54
CA PRO A 96 -1.17 -1.81 -7.76
C PRO A 96 -1.23 -3.34 -7.69
N PHE A 97 -1.54 -3.94 -6.54
CA PHE A 97 -1.68 -5.38 -6.37
C PHE A 97 -3.13 -5.84 -6.44
N GLY A 98 -4.05 -5.09 -5.82
CA GLY A 98 -5.45 -5.43 -5.74
C GLY A 98 -6.28 -4.22 -5.32
N HIS A 99 -7.17 -4.42 -4.33
CA HIS A 99 -7.93 -3.36 -3.69
C HIS A 99 -7.76 -3.46 -2.17
N TRP A 100 -7.60 -2.32 -1.50
CA TRP A 100 -7.52 -2.31 -0.05
C TRP A 100 -8.84 -2.77 0.55
N VAL A 101 -8.74 -3.81 1.37
CA VAL A 101 -9.85 -4.29 2.20
C VAL A 101 -9.95 -3.40 3.44
N ASP A 102 -8.82 -3.20 4.12
CA ASP A 102 -8.66 -2.28 5.23
C ASP A 102 -7.34 -1.52 5.08
N ALA A 103 -7.40 -0.20 5.18
CA ALA A 103 -6.21 0.64 5.20
C ALA A 103 -6.42 1.83 6.13
N TYR A 104 -5.41 2.14 6.95
CA TYR A 104 -5.49 3.21 7.93
C TYR A 104 -4.18 4.00 7.99
N VAL A 105 -4.34 5.32 8.08
CA VAL A 105 -3.30 6.17 8.63
C VAL A 105 -3.54 6.26 10.14
N VAL A 106 -2.56 5.86 10.93
CA VAL A 106 -2.65 5.93 12.39
C VAL A 106 -1.94 7.17 12.87
N VAL A 107 -2.60 7.94 13.71
CA VAL A 107 -2.12 9.21 14.24
C VAL A 107 -2.02 9.13 15.76
N ASN A 108 -0.89 9.53 16.32
CA ASN A 108 -0.71 9.65 17.77
C ASN A 108 -0.03 11.00 18.10
N TYR A 109 -0.61 11.73 19.04
CA TYR A 109 -0.05 13.01 19.48
C TYR A 109 1.14 12.81 20.41
N ASP A 110 2.26 13.47 20.13
CA ASP A 110 3.42 13.54 21.01
C ASP A 110 3.43 14.89 21.77
N ALA A 111 2.95 14.87 23.01
CA ALA A 111 2.90 16.06 23.85
C ALA A 111 4.29 16.62 24.19
N THR A 112 5.38 15.84 24.04
CA THR A 112 6.74 16.33 24.31
C THR A 112 7.31 17.12 23.15
N LYS A 113 6.87 16.80 21.92
CA LYS A 113 7.28 17.49 20.69
C LYS A 113 6.24 18.47 20.18
N TYR A 114 5.03 18.47 20.76
CA TYR A 114 3.86 19.21 20.26
C TYR A 114 3.57 18.93 18.79
N SER A 115 3.69 17.64 18.39
CA SER A 115 3.55 17.18 17.01
C SER A 115 2.85 15.83 16.96
N TYR A 116 2.46 15.41 15.75
CA TYR A 116 1.88 14.12 15.53
C TYR A 116 2.91 13.16 14.93
N ASP A 117 2.93 11.93 15.44
CA ASP A 117 3.59 10.81 14.80
C ASP A 117 2.54 10.04 13.95
N TYR A 118 2.97 9.51 12.79
CA TYR A 118 2.12 8.84 11.83
C TYR A 118 2.65 7.45 11.51
N TRP A 119 1.74 6.49 11.34
CA TRP A 119 1.99 5.13 10.84
C TRP A 119 0.99 4.82 9.73
N PHE A 120 1.32 3.87 8.91
CA PHE A 120 0.41 3.32 7.91
C PHE A 120 0.30 1.81 8.08
N THR A 121 -0.89 1.25 7.88
CA THR A 121 -1.17 -0.17 7.90
C THR A 121 -2.27 -0.49 6.90
N PHE A 122 -2.19 -1.64 6.25
CA PHE A 122 -3.20 -2.09 5.29
C PHE A 122 -3.20 -3.59 5.10
N ASN A 123 -4.30 -4.10 4.54
CA ASN A 123 -4.39 -5.36 3.81
C ASN A 123 -5.18 -5.17 2.52
N ASP A 124 -4.93 -6.04 1.54
CA ASP A 124 -5.62 -6.05 0.26
C ASP A 124 -6.28 -7.39 -0.05
N ASP A 125 -7.09 -7.43 -1.12
CA ASP A 125 -7.76 -8.64 -1.61
C ASP A 125 -6.84 -9.57 -2.40
N ALA A 126 -5.64 -9.13 -2.76
CA ALA A 126 -4.60 -9.94 -3.40
C ALA A 126 -3.69 -10.67 -2.38
N GLY A 127 -3.92 -10.47 -1.07
CA GLY A 127 -3.19 -11.09 0.02
C GLY A 127 -1.90 -10.38 0.42
N TYR A 128 -1.71 -9.13 -0.02
CA TYR A 128 -0.62 -8.29 0.47
C TYR A 128 -1.06 -7.46 1.68
N GLY A 129 -0.11 -7.10 2.51
CA GLY A 129 -0.37 -6.26 3.67
C GLY A 129 0.91 -5.71 4.29
N MET A 130 0.72 -4.77 5.21
CA MET A 130 1.78 -4.15 5.99
C MET A 130 1.30 -3.91 7.41
N GLU A 131 2.07 -4.32 8.42
CA GLU A 131 1.83 -3.94 9.80
C GLU A 131 1.96 -2.43 9.98
N ALA A 132 1.45 -1.90 11.10
CA ALA A 132 1.51 -0.48 11.39
C ALA A 132 2.96 0.02 11.48
N THR A 133 3.48 0.47 10.34
CA THR A 133 4.87 0.92 10.15
C THR A 133 4.93 2.44 10.20
N LYS A 134 5.93 2.98 10.93
CA LYS A 134 6.11 4.42 11.06
C LYS A 134 6.43 5.04 9.71
N VAL A 135 5.81 6.18 9.40
CA VAL A 135 5.94 6.86 8.11
C VAL A 135 7.39 7.14 7.71
N ALA A 136 8.23 7.53 8.68
CA ALA A 136 9.65 7.78 8.41
C ALA A 136 10.41 6.55 7.90
N ASP A 137 9.90 5.35 8.18
CA ASP A 137 10.53 4.07 7.84
C ASP A 137 10.00 3.49 6.51
N ILE A 138 8.75 3.84 6.11
CA ILE A 138 8.08 3.28 4.93
C ILE A 138 8.84 3.61 3.63
N SER A 139 9.33 4.84 3.47
CA SER A 139 10.05 5.26 2.26
C SER A 139 11.40 4.55 2.06
N ALA A 140 11.96 3.98 3.12
CA ALA A 140 13.21 3.24 3.09
C ALA A 140 13.03 1.73 2.91
N GLN A 141 11.86 1.16 3.26
CA GLN A 141 11.65 -0.29 3.39
C GLN A 141 10.46 -0.80 2.57
N SER A 142 10.64 -0.92 1.25
CA SER A 142 9.64 -1.60 0.40
C SER A 142 9.41 -3.08 0.77
N ASP A 143 10.22 -3.63 1.70
CA ASP A 143 10.13 -5.02 2.15
C ASP A 143 9.10 -5.22 3.27
N ASP A 144 8.60 -4.14 3.88
CA ASP A 144 7.49 -4.20 4.87
C ASP A 144 6.15 -4.61 4.23
N ILE A 145 6.01 -4.40 2.92
CA ILE A 145 4.88 -4.88 2.15
C ILE A 145 5.11 -6.34 1.79
N VAL A 146 4.37 -7.22 2.43
CA VAL A 146 4.57 -8.67 2.32
C VAL A 146 3.30 -9.42 1.90
N ASN A 147 3.51 -10.59 1.33
CA ASN A 147 2.49 -11.60 1.06
C ASN A 147 3.01 -12.93 1.65
N PRO A 148 2.27 -13.62 2.52
CA PRO A 148 0.89 -13.33 2.95
C PRO A 148 0.76 -12.12 3.88
N VAL A 149 -0.48 -11.61 4.02
CA VAL A 149 -0.83 -10.52 4.95
C VAL A 149 -0.30 -10.85 6.35
N PRO A 150 0.43 -9.94 7.01
CA PRO A 150 0.90 -10.14 8.37
C PRO A 150 -0.24 -10.35 9.35
N GLU A 151 -0.02 -11.13 10.39
CA GLU A 151 -1.06 -11.46 11.39
C GLU A 151 -1.68 -10.22 12.03
N ASN A 152 -0.88 -9.18 12.27
CA ASN A 152 -1.33 -7.94 12.90
C ASN A 152 -1.99 -6.95 11.90
N ALA A 153 -1.88 -7.21 10.60
CA ALA A 153 -2.52 -6.42 9.54
C ALA A 153 -3.79 -7.08 8.99
N THR A 154 -4.26 -8.20 9.56
CA THR A 154 -5.54 -8.80 9.17
C THR A 154 -6.72 -7.93 9.58
N THR A 155 -7.83 -7.98 8.83
CA THR A 155 -9.09 -7.27 9.10
C THR A 155 -9.53 -7.38 10.57
N ALA A 156 -9.37 -8.55 11.17
CA ALA A 156 -9.78 -8.79 12.56
C ALA A 156 -8.89 -8.10 13.61
N LYS A 157 -7.65 -7.77 13.26
CA LYS A 157 -6.64 -7.31 14.23
C LYS A 157 -6.08 -5.92 13.94
N ILE A 158 -6.18 -5.42 12.71
CA ILE A 158 -5.49 -4.23 12.23
C ILE A 158 -5.72 -2.99 13.12
N THR A 159 -6.94 -2.80 13.63
CA THR A 159 -7.28 -1.67 14.51
C THR A 159 -7.15 -1.98 16.00
N SER A 160 -6.90 -3.24 16.37
CA SER A 160 -6.72 -3.65 17.77
C SER A 160 -5.26 -3.65 18.19
N GLN A 161 -4.32 -3.63 17.24
CA GLN A 161 -2.89 -3.62 17.51
C GLN A 161 -2.40 -2.22 17.81
N LYS A 162 -1.41 -2.15 18.69
CA LYS A 162 -0.70 -0.91 18.99
C LYS A 162 0.47 -0.77 18.02
N PRO A 163 0.58 0.35 17.28
CA PRO A 163 1.73 0.58 16.42
C PRO A 163 3.05 0.57 17.19
N ALA A 164 4.06 -0.06 16.62
CA ALA A 164 5.39 -0.11 17.23
C ALA A 164 5.94 1.32 17.45
N GLY A 165 6.49 1.57 18.62
CA GLY A 165 7.03 2.89 18.98
C GLY A 165 5.98 3.96 19.27
N SER A 166 4.67 3.66 19.23
CA SER A 166 3.62 4.58 19.67
C SER A 166 3.53 4.65 21.21
N ARG A 167 2.97 5.75 21.73
CA ARG A 167 2.72 5.94 23.17
C ARG A 167 1.30 5.62 23.59
N CYS A 168 0.44 5.29 22.63
CA CYS A 168 -0.97 5.03 22.91
C CYS A 168 -1.18 3.75 23.72
N SER A 169 -2.19 3.75 24.55
CA SER A 169 -2.73 2.61 25.26
C SER A 169 -4.12 2.22 24.76
N THR A 170 -4.79 3.15 24.08
CA THR A 170 -6.15 3.01 23.54
C THR A 170 -6.15 3.27 22.04
N ASN A 171 -6.97 2.52 21.30
CA ASN A 171 -7.18 2.72 19.87
C ASN A 171 -8.60 3.24 19.63
N VAL A 172 -8.71 4.27 18.79
CA VAL A 172 -10.00 4.84 18.36
C VAL A 172 -10.04 4.85 16.83
N VAL A 173 -11.05 4.22 16.26
CA VAL A 173 -11.28 4.23 14.81
C VAL A 173 -12.18 5.41 14.46
N ILE A 174 -11.70 6.28 13.59
CA ILE A 174 -12.51 7.34 12.98
C ILE A 174 -13.38 6.69 11.91
N THR A 175 -14.69 6.93 11.92
CA THR A 175 -15.60 6.26 10.99
C THR A 175 -16.16 7.23 9.96
N VAL A 176 -16.30 6.74 8.73
CA VAL A 176 -16.95 7.50 7.62
C VAL A 176 -18.41 7.80 7.97
N ALA A 177 -19.10 6.90 8.67
CA ALA A 177 -20.49 7.08 9.10
C ALA A 177 -20.71 8.33 9.97
N ASN A 178 -19.70 8.77 10.71
CA ASN A 178 -19.72 10.00 11.53
C ASN A 178 -19.09 11.20 10.81
N ASN A 179 -19.12 11.23 9.48
CA ASN A 179 -18.44 12.25 8.65
C ASN A 179 -16.97 12.41 9.02
N CYS A 180 -16.30 11.28 9.35
CA CYS A 180 -14.89 11.27 9.75
C CYS A 180 -14.58 12.18 10.95
N LYS A 181 -15.53 12.41 11.82
CA LYS A 181 -15.34 13.10 13.10
C LYS A 181 -15.14 12.08 14.21
N LYS A 182 -14.33 12.44 15.20
CA LYS A 182 -14.21 11.66 16.43
C LYS A 182 -15.61 11.49 17.04
N ALA A 183 -16.02 10.26 17.37
CA ALA A 183 -17.20 10.05 18.20
C ALA A 183 -16.98 10.77 19.54
N ALA A 184 -17.99 11.54 19.94
CA ALA A 184 -17.95 12.33 21.17
C ALA A 184 -17.95 11.42 22.40
#